data_f823e877b5d3f17bf2cc40765b84c6b9
#
_entry.id   f823e877b5d3f17bf2cc40765b84c6b9
#
_cell.length_a   1.000
_cell.length_b   1.000
_cell.length_c   1.000
_cell.angle_alpha   90.00
_cell.angle_beta   90.00
_cell.angle_gamma   90.00
#
_symmetry.space_group_name_H-M   'P 1'
#
loop_
_entity.id
_entity.type
_entity.pdbx_description
1 polymer ?
#
loop_
_entity_poly.entity_id
_entity_poly.type
_entity_poly.pdbx_seq_one_letter_code
_entity_poly.pdbx_strand_id
1 'polypeptide(L)'
;GLVHDIRKLRINPLVLNKAGRLSEEEFEEIKKHPVYTHKMLTELGYKNFDIIRAVTLHHEKEDGSGYPLGLTGDKIPLYAKILAIADIFDAMTSNRVYKERVSPFKVLEMFQNQTFGQLDYLIVITFIKKFLEYYVGSEVVLSNNQKAKIISLNIFEITKPLLVTFDGEFIDISKNRNVKIIDFSEKFYKI
;
A
#
# COMPACT_ATOMS: atom_id res chain seq x y z
N GLY A 1 -0.18 12.12 4.25
CA GLY A 1 -0.35 10.88 4.97
C GLY A 1 -0.83 11.01 6.40
N LEU A 2 -0.18 11.81 7.30
CA LEU A 2 -0.43 11.77 8.76
C LEU A 2 -1.90 12.00 9.21
N VAL A 3 -2.67 12.75 8.48
CA VAL A 3 -4.05 13.15 8.89
C VAL A 3 -5.16 12.53 8.05
N HIS A 4 -4.85 11.67 7.07
CA HIS A 4 -5.87 11.18 6.13
C HIS A 4 -6.97 10.38 6.83
N ASP A 5 -6.62 9.65 7.84
CA ASP A 5 -7.49 8.76 8.61
C ASP A 5 -7.93 9.30 9.98
N ILE A 6 -7.57 10.53 10.33
CA ILE A 6 -7.79 11.07 11.69
C ILE A 6 -9.26 11.03 12.11
N ARG A 7 -10.18 11.11 11.17
CA ARG A 7 -11.63 11.07 11.46
C ARG A 7 -12.23 9.66 11.46
N LYS A 8 -11.44 8.62 11.26
CA LYS A 8 -11.86 7.25 11.66
C LYS A 8 -12.16 7.16 13.16
N LEU A 9 -11.58 8.05 13.97
CA LEU A 9 -11.93 8.21 15.39
C LEU A 9 -13.40 8.61 15.66
N ARG A 10 -14.14 9.10 14.66
CA ARG A 10 -15.59 9.38 14.77
C ARG A 10 -16.48 8.21 14.39
N ILE A 11 -15.92 7.19 13.79
CA ILE A 11 -16.64 5.97 13.46
C ILE A 11 -16.83 5.16 14.74
N ASN A 12 -17.98 4.50 14.85
CA ASN A 12 -18.25 3.62 16.00
C ASN A 12 -17.07 2.63 16.19
N PRO A 13 -16.42 2.61 17.37
CA PRO A 13 -15.30 1.70 17.64
C PRO A 13 -15.63 0.22 17.41
N LEU A 14 -16.88 -0.20 17.58
CA LEU A 14 -17.33 -1.56 17.31
C LEU A 14 -17.30 -1.88 15.81
N VAL A 15 -17.57 -0.89 14.95
CA VAL A 15 -17.47 -1.03 13.49
C VAL A 15 -15.99 -0.99 13.06
N LEU A 16 -15.24 -0.02 13.57
CA LEU A 16 -13.84 0.18 13.21
C LEU A 16 -12.95 -1.02 13.58
N ASN A 17 -13.22 -1.66 14.72
CA ASN A 17 -12.45 -2.78 15.26
C ASN A 17 -13.13 -4.13 15.04
N LYS A 18 -14.13 -4.22 14.19
CA LYS A 18 -14.88 -5.46 13.94
C LYS A 18 -13.97 -6.55 13.38
N ALA A 19 -13.94 -7.69 14.06
CA ALA A 19 -13.27 -8.89 13.56
C ALA A 19 -14.16 -9.57 12.51
N GLY A 20 -13.85 -9.38 11.23
CA GLY A 20 -14.59 -10.02 10.14
C GLY A 20 -15.11 -9.05 9.09
N ARG A 21 -16.05 -9.52 8.27
CA ARG A 21 -16.63 -8.69 7.20
C ARG A 21 -17.59 -7.66 7.78
N LEU A 22 -17.51 -6.44 7.27
CA LEU A 22 -18.47 -5.37 7.56
C LEU A 22 -19.77 -5.65 6.81
N SER A 23 -20.91 -5.23 7.39
CA SER A 23 -22.16 -5.11 6.64
C SER A 23 -22.08 -3.94 5.66
N GLU A 24 -23.04 -3.84 4.75
CA GLU A 24 -23.12 -2.70 3.83
C GLU A 24 -23.26 -1.38 4.59
N GLU A 25 -24.12 -1.35 5.62
CA GLU A 25 -24.34 -0.16 6.45
C GLU A 25 -23.08 0.24 7.22
N GLU A 26 -22.37 -0.73 7.80
CA GLU A 26 -21.09 -0.49 8.49
C GLU A 26 -20.03 0.05 7.53
N PHE A 27 -19.97 -0.49 6.32
CA PHE A 27 -19.05 0.00 5.29
C PHE A 27 -19.40 1.41 4.82
N GLU A 28 -20.69 1.73 4.64
CA GLU A 28 -21.15 3.08 4.32
C GLU A 28 -20.78 4.08 5.44
N GLU A 29 -20.81 3.67 6.70
CA GLU A 29 -20.35 4.51 7.81
C GLU A 29 -18.84 4.80 7.71
N ILE A 30 -18.02 3.79 7.39
CA ILE A 30 -16.58 3.97 7.18
C ILE A 30 -16.31 4.92 6.02
N LYS A 31 -17.02 4.83 4.92
CA LYS A 31 -16.86 5.71 3.74
C LYS A 31 -17.05 7.21 4.04
N LYS A 32 -17.61 7.57 5.19
CA LYS A 32 -17.80 8.98 5.58
C LYS A 32 -16.54 9.64 6.14
N HIS A 33 -15.51 8.88 6.56
CA HIS A 33 -14.34 9.46 7.22
C HIS A 33 -13.58 10.51 6.37
N PRO A 34 -13.46 10.39 5.02
CA PRO A 34 -12.78 11.42 4.23
C PRO A 34 -13.54 12.74 4.25
N VAL A 35 -14.87 12.70 4.20
CA VAL A 35 -15.73 13.88 4.30
C VAL A 35 -15.63 14.50 5.69
N TYR A 36 -15.60 13.71 6.74
CA TYR A 36 -15.39 14.20 8.11
C TYR A 36 -14.01 14.84 8.29
N THR A 37 -12.97 14.25 7.66
CA THR A 37 -11.62 14.82 7.66
C THR A 37 -11.58 16.16 6.92
N HIS A 38 -12.22 16.25 5.75
CA HIS A 38 -12.37 17.48 4.99
C HIS A 38 -12.97 18.60 5.86
N LYS A 39 -14.13 18.31 6.46
CA LYS A 39 -14.86 19.28 7.31
C LYS A 39 -13.99 19.77 8.47
N MET A 40 -13.31 18.86 9.16
CA MET A 40 -12.42 19.21 10.26
C MET A 40 -11.28 20.14 9.83
N LEU A 41 -10.58 19.81 8.74
CA LEU A 41 -9.45 20.62 8.28
C LEU A 41 -9.91 22.02 7.85
N THR A 42 -11.10 22.12 7.24
CA THR A 42 -11.71 23.41 6.86
C THR A 42 -12.09 24.22 8.10
N GLU A 43 -12.73 23.62 9.11
CA GLU A 43 -13.09 24.25 10.37
C GLU A 43 -11.87 24.75 11.17
N LEU A 44 -10.74 24.01 11.08
CA LEU A 44 -9.46 24.40 11.67
C LEU A 44 -8.73 25.49 10.87
N GLY A 45 -9.30 25.98 9.77
CA GLY A 45 -8.69 27.00 8.93
C GLY A 45 -7.45 26.54 8.18
N TYR A 46 -7.31 25.23 7.94
CA TYR A 46 -6.19 24.69 7.19
C TYR A 46 -6.25 25.18 5.73
N LYS A 47 -5.17 25.81 5.25
CA LYS A 47 -5.19 26.55 3.97
C LYS A 47 -4.58 25.81 2.79
N ASN A 48 -3.96 24.64 3.00
CA ASN A 48 -3.38 23.88 1.91
C ASN A 48 -4.45 23.03 1.23
N PHE A 49 -5.02 23.55 0.14
CA PHE A 49 -6.09 22.88 -0.62
C PHE A 49 -5.68 21.54 -1.22
N ASP A 50 -4.41 21.38 -1.62
CA ASP A 50 -3.94 20.10 -2.20
C ASP A 50 -3.94 19.01 -1.16
N ILE A 51 -3.54 19.29 0.08
CA ILE A 51 -3.61 18.32 1.17
C ILE A 51 -5.07 18.00 1.51
N ILE A 52 -5.96 19.01 1.60
CA ILE A 52 -7.38 18.79 1.87
C ILE A 52 -7.99 17.89 0.78
N ARG A 53 -7.74 18.18 -0.49
CA ARG A 53 -8.22 17.37 -1.61
C ARG A 53 -7.65 15.97 -1.58
N ALA A 54 -6.36 15.80 -1.29
CA ALA A 54 -5.71 14.51 -1.19
C ALA A 54 -6.37 13.61 -0.13
N VAL A 55 -6.56 14.13 1.10
CA VAL A 55 -7.17 13.35 2.19
C VAL A 55 -8.67 13.13 2.03
N THR A 56 -9.35 13.95 1.23
CA THR A 56 -10.77 13.78 0.92
C THR A 56 -11.00 12.73 -0.15
N LEU A 57 -10.08 12.61 -1.12
CA LEU A 57 -10.29 11.87 -2.37
C LEU A 57 -9.38 10.65 -2.52
N HIS A 58 -8.66 10.24 -1.47
CA HIS A 58 -7.71 9.12 -1.56
C HIS A 58 -8.37 7.73 -1.71
N HIS A 59 -9.68 7.65 -1.57
CA HIS A 59 -10.44 6.44 -1.84
C HIS A 59 -11.18 6.49 -3.19
N GLU A 60 -10.97 7.52 -4.00
CA GLU A 60 -11.42 7.54 -5.38
C GLU A 60 -10.62 6.53 -6.22
N LYS A 61 -11.22 6.03 -7.30
CA LYS A 61 -10.63 5.04 -8.20
C LYS A 61 -10.76 5.49 -9.64
N GLU A 62 -9.78 5.12 -10.49
CA GLU A 62 -9.74 5.55 -11.89
C GLU A 62 -11.03 5.22 -12.66
N ASP A 63 -11.68 4.12 -12.32
CA ASP A 63 -12.93 3.64 -12.93
C ASP A 63 -14.21 4.29 -12.36
N GLY A 64 -14.10 5.18 -11.37
CA GLY A 64 -15.23 5.83 -10.71
C GLY A 64 -15.96 4.97 -9.67
N SER A 65 -15.49 3.78 -9.38
CA SER A 65 -16.07 2.91 -8.33
C SER A 65 -15.65 3.31 -6.91
N GLY A 66 -14.86 4.39 -6.77
CA GLY A 66 -14.38 4.91 -5.51
C GLY A 66 -15.40 5.78 -4.77
N TYR A 67 -14.96 6.43 -3.71
CA TYR A 67 -15.75 7.34 -2.88
C TYR A 67 -14.88 8.51 -2.36
N PRO A 68 -15.46 9.63 -1.92
CA PRO A 68 -16.88 9.90 -1.68
C PRO A 68 -17.65 10.42 -2.90
N LEU A 69 -16.99 10.82 -3.99
CA LEU A 69 -17.62 11.52 -5.12
C LEU A 69 -17.77 10.65 -6.38
N GLY A 70 -17.12 9.48 -6.45
CA GLY A 70 -17.10 8.64 -7.66
C GLY A 70 -16.37 9.30 -8.82
N LEU A 71 -15.27 10.01 -8.56
CA LEU A 71 -14.48 10.66 -9.59
C LEU A 71 -13.73 9.64 -10.43
N THR A 72 -13.53 9.98 -11.71
CA THR A 72 -12.79 9.14 -12.65
C THR A 72 -11.52 9.83 -13.15
N GLY A 73 -10.47 9.07 -13.38
CA GLY A 73 -9.30 9.47 -14.15
C GLY A 73 -8.72 10.84 -13.77
N ASP A 74 -8.72 11.76 -14.72
CA ASP A 74 -8.11 13.09 -14.59
C ASP A 74 -8.77 13.99 -13.53
N LYS A 75 -9.98 13.67 -13.08
CA LYS A 75 -10.66 14.42 -12.02
C LYS A 75 -10.09 14.13 -10.64
N ILE A 76 -9.36 13.03 -10.47
CA ILE A 76 -8.72 12.66 -9.22
C ILE A 76 -7.38 13.39 -9.10
N PRO A 77 -7.17 14.20 -8.04
CA PRO A 77 -5.90 14.91 -7.86
C PRO A 77 -4.71 13.97 -7.70
N LEU A 78 -3.56 14.37 -8.24
CA LEU A 78 -2.32 13.59 -8.17
C LEU A 78 -1.98 13.13 -6.75
N TYR A 79 -2.06 14.02 -5.76
CA TYR A 79 -1.76 13.67 -4.36
C TYR A 79 -2.77 12.69 -3.75
N ALA A 80 -4.02 12.67 -4.21
CA ALA A 80 -5.00 11.67 -3.80
C ALA A 80 -4.64 10.29 -4.35
N LYS A 81 -4.25 10.20 -5.62
CA LYS A 81 -3.79 8.96 -6.26
C LYS A 81 -2.53 8.38 -5.58
N ILE A 82 -1.56 9.25 -5.26
CA ILE A 82 -0.34 8.84 -4.51
C ILE A 82 -0.72 8.32 -3.12
N LEU A 83 -1.59 9.03 -2.42
CA LEU A 83 -2.02 8.65 -1.07
C LEU A 83 -2.80 7.33 -1.08
N ALA A 84 -3.65 7.10 -2.08
CA ALA A 84 -4.39 5.84 -2.26
C ALA A 84 -3.45 4.63 -2.33
N ILE A 85 -2.40 4.71 -3.14
CA ILE A 85 -1.42 3.62 -3.29
C ILE A 85 -0.66 3.39 -1.97
N ALA A 86 -0.23 4.47 -1.31
CA ALA A 86 0.49 4.38 -0.04
C ALA A 86 -0.39 3.80 1.08
N ASP A 87 -1.67 4.19 1.16
CA ASP A 87 -2.63 3.67 2.15
C ASP A 87 -2.91 2.18 1.93
N ILE A 88 -3.16 1.75 0.69
CA ILE A 88 -3.36 0.33 0.37
C ILE A 88 -2.11 -0.47 0.73
N PHE A 89 -0.92 0.03 0.38
CA PHE A 89 0.34 -0.64 0.67
C PHE A 89 0.54 -0.82 2.18
N ASP A 90 0.39 0.26 2.96
CA ASP A 90 0.49 0.23 4.42
C ASP A 90 -0.55 -0.71 5.04
N ALA A 91 -1.81 -0.61 4.60
CA ALA A 91 -2.90 -1.45 5.10
C ALA A 91 -2.69 -2.95 4.86
N MET A 92 -1.95 -3.33 3.81
CA MET A 92 -1.66 -4.73 3.48
C MET A 92 -0.38 -5.24 4.13
N THR A 93 0.62 -4.40 4.33
CA THR A 93 1.94 -4.78 4.85
C THR A 93 2.06 -4.62 6.37
N SER A 94 1.17 -3.85 7.01
CA SER A 94 1.13 -3.66 8.45
C SER A 94 0.40 -4.80 9.17
N ASN A 95 0.91 -5.21 10.35
CA ASN A 95 0.20 -6.13 11.22
C ASN A 95 -1.07 -5.45 11.76
N ARG A 96 -2.21 -6.10 11.59
CA ARG A 96 -3.48 -5.69 12.20
C ARG A 96 -3.99 -6.80 13.11
N VAL A 97 -4.73 -6.44 14.15
CA VAL A 97 -5.23 -7.38 15.18
C VAL A 97 -5.96 -8.60 14.57
N TYR A 98 -6.52 -8.44 13.37
CA TYR A 98 -7.38 -9.45 12.71
C TYR A 98 -6.88 -9.92 11.34
N LYS A 99 -5.67 -9.52 10.92
CA LYS A 99 -5.13 -9.90 9.60
C LYS A 99 -3.62 -10.00 9.65
N GLU A 100 -3.11 -11.15 9.27
CA GLU A 100 -1.68 -11.31 9.01
C GLU A 100 -1.22 -10.36 7.88
N ARG A 101 -0.03 -9.79 8.07
CA ARG A 101 0.58 -8.95 7.05
C ARG A 101 0.88 -9.74 5.78
N VAL A 102 0.73 -9.09 4.66
CA VAL A 102 1.16 -9.62 3.36
C VAL A 102 2.59 -9.16 3.09
N SER A 103 3.44 -10.03 2.55
CA SER A 103 4.79 -9.64 2.15
C SER A 103 4.74 -8.44 1.19
N PRO A 104 5.60 -7.42 1.37
CA PRO A 104 5.67 -6.26 0.48
C PRO A 104 5.80 -6.64 -1.00
N PHE A 105 6.62 -7.64 -1.33
CA PHE A 105 6.75 -8.13 -2.70
C PHE A 105 5.43 -8.66 -3.28
N LYS A 106 4.64 -9.36 -2.44
CA LYS A 106 3.33 -9.86 -2.87
C LYS A 106 2.34 -8.73 -3.10
N VAL A 107 2.38 -7.66 -2.28
CA VAL A 107 1.55 -6.47 -2.49
C VAL A 107 1.92 -5.76 -3.79
N LEU A 108 3.21 -5.62 -4.09
CA LEU A 108 3.66 -5.03 -5.35
C LEU A 108 3.23 -5.87 -6.57
N GLU A 109 3.30 -7.19 -6.48
CA GLU A 109 2.77 -8.10 -7.50
C GLU A 109 1.26 -7.91 -7.70
N MET A 110 0.51 -7.77 -6.60
CA MET A 110 -0.93 -7.49 -6.65
C MET A 110 -1.22 -6.13 -7.30
N PHE A 111 -0.45 -5.10 -7.01
CA PHE A 111 -0.55 -3.80 -7.67
C PHE A 111 -0.33 -3.95 -9.18
N GLN A 112 0.71 -4.67 -9.58
CA GLN A 112 1.03 -4.89 -10.98
C GLN A 112 -0.10 -5.61 -11.73
N ASN A 113 -0.76 -6.58 -11.08
CA ASN A 113 -1.76 -7.44 -11.70
C ASN A 113 -3.20 -6.89 -11.59
N GLN A 114 -3.50 -6.04 -10.61
CA GLN A 114 -4.88 -5.60 -10.28
C GLN A 114 -5.16 -4.12 -10.59
N THR A 115 -4.24 -3.42 -11.22
CA THR A 115 -4.32 -1.98 -11.41
C THR A 115 -5.14 -1.53 -12.61
N PHE A 116 -5.64 -2.45 -13.42
CA PHE A 116 -6.46 -2.09 -14.56
C PHE A 116 -7.82 -1.55 -14.10
N GLY A 117 -8.02 -0.25 -14.33
CA GLY A 117 -9.26 0.46 -14.06
C GLY A 117 -9.42 1.03 -12.64
N GLN A 118 -8.63 0.63 -11.65
CA GLN A 118 -8.81 1.06 -10.24
C GLN A 118 -7.77 2.08 -9.75
N LEU A 119 -6.49 1.89 -10.11
CA LEU A 119 -5.39 2.78 -9.70
C LEU A 119 -4.68 3.35 -10.93
N ASP A 120 -4.11 4.55 -10.78
CA ASP A 120 -3.32 5.17 -11.83
C ASP A 120 -2.06 4.35 -12.13
N TYR A 121 -1.99 3.82 -13.35
CA TYR A 121 -0.91 2.93 -13.78
C TYR A 121 0.48 3.56 -13.66
N LEU A 122 0.63 4.83 -14.06
CA LEU A 122 1.93 5.51 -14.02
C LEU A 122 2.41 5.72 -12.58
N ILE A 123 1.49 6.04 -11.66
CA ILE A 123 1.83 6.22 -10.25
C ILE A 123 2.17 4.87 -9.62
N VAL A 124 1.43 3.82 -9.93
CA VAL A 124 1.74 2.45 -9.50
C VAL A 124 3.14 2.04 -9.93
N ILE A 125 3.47 2.17 -11.21
CA ILE A 125 4.80 1.79 -11.74
C ILE A 125 5.90 2.64 -11.12
N THR A 126 5.65 3.93 -10.90
CA THR A 126 6.60 4.82 -10.23
C THR A 126 6.83 4.41 -8.77
N PHE A 127 5.75 4.07 -8.06
CA PHE A 127 5.83 3.55 -6.69
C PHE A 127 6.65 2.26 -6.61
N ILE A 128 6.33 1.29 -7.48
CA ILE A 128 7.06 0.03 -7.58
C ILE A 128 8.54 0.28 -7.85
N LYS A 129 8.87 1.11 -8.84
CA LYS A 129 10.26 1.44 -9.19
C LYS A 129 11.01 2.04 -8.00
N LYS A 130 10.41 3.02 -7.31
CA LYS A 130 11.02 3.65 -6.13
C LYS A 130 11.19 2.68 -4.98
N PHE A 131 10.21 1.81 -4.76
CA PHE A 131 10.33 0.74 -3.78
C PHE A 131 11.50 -0.18 -4.10
N LEU A 132 11.61 -0.66 -5.34
CA LEU A 132 12.68 -1.56 -5.75
C LEU A 132 14.07 -0.89 -5.62
N GLU A 133 14.20 0.37 -6.04
CA GLU A 133 15.44 1.14 -5.88
C GLU A 133 15.87 1.24 -4.41
N TYR A 134 14.91 1.43 -3.49
CA TYR A 134 15.19 1.57 -2.06
C TYR A 134 15.61 0.24 -1.41
N TYR A 135 15.08 -0.89 -1.90
CA TYR A 135 15.31 -2.19 -1.29
C TYR A 135 16.48 -3.01 -1.88
N VAL A 136 17.17 -2.52 -2.92
CA VAL A 136 18.45 -3.11 -3.33
C VAL A 136 19.46 -2.98 -2.19
N GLY A 137 20.16 -4.08 -1.87
CA GLY A 137 21.06 -4.20 -0.72
C GLY A 137 20.38 -4.66 0.59
N SER A 138 19.06 -4.72 0.64
CA SER A 138 18.33 -5.17 1.83
C SER A 138 18.45 -6.67 2.06
N GLU A 139 18.39 -7.07 3.33
CA GLU A 139 18.36 -8.48 3.73
C GLU A 139 16.94 -9.03 3.66
N VAL A 140 16.81 -10.23 3.11
CA VAL A 140 15.56 -10.97 3.01
C VAL A 140 15.69 -12.37 3.62
N VAL A 141 14.56 -12.92 4.04
CA VAL A 141 14.45 -14.29 4.52
C VAL A 141 13.79 -15.12 3.42
N LEU A 142 14.39 -16.26 3.09
CA LEU A 142 13.93 -17.18 2.06
C LEU A 142 13.08 -18.30 2.66
N SER A 143 12.29 -18.98 1.81
CA SER A 143 11.42 -20.08 2.22
C SER A 143 12.15 -21.29 2.82
N ASN A 144 13.45 -21.39 2.61
CA ASN A 144 14.34 -22.40 3.22
C ASN A 144 15.05 -21.85 4.50
N ASN A 145 14.57 -20.71 5.05
CA ASN A 145 15.15 -20.01 6.20
C ASN A 145 16.55 -19.42 6.00
N GLN A 146 17.12 -19.49 4.80
CA GLN A 146 18.36 -18.76 4.50
C GLN A 146 18.11 -17.25 4.46
N LYS A 147 19.15 -16.49 4.82
CA LYS A 147 19.19 -15.05 4.63
C LYS A 147 20.04 -14.71 3.41
N ALA A 148 19.57 -13.73 2.66
CA ALA A 148 20.28 -13.24 1.47
C ALA A 148 20.10 -11.73 1.33
N LYS A 149 20.92 -11.10 0.49
CA LYS A 149 20.80 -9.69 0.12
C LYS A 149 20.25 -9.57 -1.30
N ILE A 150 19.38 -8.60 -1.50
CA ILE A 150 18.89 -8.25 -2.83
C ILE A 150 20.00 -7.52 -3.60
N ILE A 151 20.44 -8.06 -4.74
CA ILE A 151 21.41 -7.41 -5.61
C ILE A 151 20.69 -6.59 -6.68
N SER A 152 19.68 -7.17 -7.30
CA SER A 152 18.95 -6.51 -8.35
C SER A 152 17.49 -6.97 -8.37
N LEU A 153 16.62 -6.08 -8.80
CA LEU A 153 15.17 -6.28 -8.90
C LEU A 153 14.73 -5.95 -10.33
N ASN A 154 13.89 -6.83 -10.91
CA ASN A 154 13.29 -6.60 -12.21
C ASN A 154 11.85 -6.10 -12.02
N ILE A 155 11.53 -4.95 -12.60
CA ILE A 155 10.19 -4.36 -12.50
C ILE A 155 9.10 -5.24 -13.13
N PHE A 156 9.44 -6.09 -14.09
CA PHE A 156 8.51 -7.03 -14.73
C PHE A 156 8.36 -8.36 -13.99
N GLU A 157 9.30 -8.67 -13.08
CA GLU A 157 9.34 -9.88 -12.27
C GLU A 157 9.72 -9.57 -10.83
N ILE A 158 8.92 -8.72 -10.18
CA ILE A 158 9.20 -8.12 -8.86
C ILE A 158 9.48 -9.19 -7.79
N THR A 159 8.79 -10.32 -7.86
CA THR A 159 8.95 -11.43 -6.91
C THR A 159 10.13 -12.35 -7.22
N LYS A 160 10.90 -12.06 -8.27
CA LYS A 160 12.03 -12.89 -8.73
C LYS A 160 13.33 -12.09 -8.81
N PRO A 161 13.84 -11.55 -7.70
CA PRO A 161 15.11 -10.82 -7.67
C PRO A 161 16.31 -11.74 -7.86
N LEU A 162 17.45 -11.11 -8.18
CA LEU A 162 18.76 -11.71 -8.02
C LEU A 162 19.24 -11.43 -6.58
N LEU A 163 19.65 -12.46 -5.88
CA LEU A 163 20.10 -12.42 -4.50
C LEU A 163 21.55 -12.90 -4.38
N VAL A 164 22.19 -12.53 -3.28
CA VAL A 164 23.46 -13.14 -2.82
C VAL A 164 23.30 -13.59 -1.37
N THR A 165 23.71 -14.79 -1.07
CA THR A 165 23.79 -15.29 0.32
C THR A 165 24.99 -14.67 1.03
N PHE A 166 25.07 -14.83 2.37
CA PHE A 166 26.22 -14.37 3.14
C PHE A 166 27.50 -15.19 2.87
N ASP A 167 27.34 -16.39 2.30
CA ASP A 167 28.46 -17.24 1.87
C ASP A 167 28.94 -16.92 0.44
N GLY A 168 28.31 -15.92 -0.22
CA GLY A 168 28.68 -15.46 -1.55
C GLY A 168 28.01 -16.20 -2.70
N GLU A 169 27.06 -17.10 -2.46
CA GLU A 169 26.31 -17.80 -3.49
C GLU A 169 25.26 -16.88 -4.11
N PHE A 170 25.16 -16.86 -5.45
CA PHE A 170 24.15 -16.12 -6.19
C PHE A 170 22.91 -16.99 -6.38
N ILE A 171 21.73 -16.45 -6.01
CA ILE A 171 20.44 -17.09 -6.17
C ILE A 171 19.58 -16.26 -7.11
N ASP A 172 19.38 -16.75 -8.33
CA ASP A 172 18.42 -16.18 -9.29
C ASP A 172 17.05 -16.83 -9.06
N ILE A 173 16.14 -16.12 -8.39
CA ILE A 173 14.79 -16.63 -8.09
C ILE A 173 13.98 -16.90 -9.37
N SER A 174 14.29 -16.25 -10.49
CA SER A 174 13.62 -16.50 -11.76
C SER A 174 13.88 -17.93 -12.28
N LYS A 175 15.06 -18.48 -11.97
CA LYS A 175 15.48 -19.83 -12.37
C LYS A 175 15.26 -20.88 -11.29
N ASN A 176 15.22 -20.46 -10.01
CA ASN A 176 15.05 -21.37 -8.88
C ASN A 176 13.61 -21.28 -8.31
N ARG A 177 12.71 -22.11 -8.86
CA ARG A 177 11.28 -22.12 -8.47
C ARG A 177 11.01 -22.62 -7.05
N ASN A 178 11.99 -23.27 -6.42
CA ASN A 178 11.84 -23.87 -5.09
C ASN A 178 12.10 -22.87 -3.95
N VAL A 179 12.68 -21.72 -4.25
CA VAL A 179 13.02 -20.69 -3.26
C VAL A 179 12.17 -19.45 -3.52
N LYS A 180 11.57 -18.91 -2.44
CA LYS A 180 10.78 -17.68 -2.47
C LYS A 180 11.23 -16.76 -1.35
N ILE A 181 11.12 -15.46 -1.55
CA ILE A 181 11.24 -14.48 -0.46
C ILE A 181 9.94 -14.54 0.36
N ILE A 182 10.06 -14.78 1.65
CA ILE A 182 8.93 -14.78 2.58
C ILE A 182 8.79 -13.45 3.29
N ASP A 183 9.92 -12.78 3.63
CA ASP A 183 9.91 -11.49 4.32
C ASP A 183 11.26 -10.76 4.20
N PHE A 184 11.28 -9.49 4.66
CA PHE A 184 12.51 -8.79 4.98
C PHE A 184 13.03 -9.21 6.35
N SER A 185 14.35 -9.21 6.57
CA SER A 185 14.88 -9.42 7.91
C SER A 185 14.56 -8.22 8.81
N GLU A 186 14.42 -8.44 10.12
CA GLU A 186 13.83 -7.52 11.13
C GLU A 186 14.37 -6.07 11.18
N LYS A 187 15.48 -5.77 10.49
CA LYS A 187 16.06 -4.41 10.48
C LYS A 187 15.17 -3.35 9.82
N PHE A 188 14.17 -3.73 9.04
CA PHE A 188 13.35 -2.81 8.23
C PHE A 188 12.02 -2.37 8.87
N TYR A 189 11.61 -3.01 9.95
CA TYR A 189 10.37 -2.67 10.66
C TYR A 189 10.56 -1.71 11.84
N LYS A 190 11.77 -1.14 11.99
CA LYS A 190 12.07 -0.12 13.01
C LYS A 190 12.24 1.24 12.35
N ILE A 191 11.15 1.77 11.77
CA ILE A 191 10.99 3.20 11.48
C ILE A 191 9.80 3.72 12.25
#